data_3f1bfbb5c4b07f12ca33a63ed3193c81
#
_entry.id   3f1bfbb5c4b07f12ca33a63ed3193c81
#
_cell.length_a   1.000
_cell.length_b   1.000
_cell.length_c   1.000
_cell.angle_alpha   90.00
_cell.angle_beta   90.00
_cell.angle_gamma   90.00
#
_symmetry.space_group_name_H-M   'P 1'
#
loop_
_entity.id
_entity.type
_entity.pdbx_description
1 polymer ?
#
loop_
_entity_poly.entity_id
_entity_poly.type
_entity_poly.pdbx_seq_one_letter_code
_entity_poly.pdbx_strand_id
1 'polypeptide(L)'
;MIPPALAARVEALGRENTGGVAAFDADGTLWREDVGEAFLRHLVSLGWVRLPDGSDPYQAYEREVDRDRESGYAYAAKLQAGLEVALLEDEAARFAASWVPPRRVGAVQGLRELCERSGLAPMVVSASALPIVLAAAPLAGFSRERCRGIEVRIRGGKFTSEVVEPVSYAEGKIAALRGAGPLVLACGDSYTGDLAMLQAAQVAVAVAPASGSPLAAEAAKRSWFVLDQQS
;
A
#
# COMPACT_ATOMS: atom_id res chain seq x y z
N MET A 1 -15.74 12.74 3.68
CA MET A 1 -16.42 13.39 2.49
C MET A 1 -15.34 13.98 1.56
N ILE A 2 -15.48 13.82 0.24
CA ILE A 2 -14.52 14.40 -0.73
C ILE A 2 -14.75 15.91 -0.85
N PRO A 3 -13.70 16.74 -0.66
CA PRO A 3 -13.81 18.20 -0.87
C PRO A 3 -14.26 18.52 -2.31
N PRO A 4 -15.18 19.49 -2.51
CA PRO A 4 -15.69 19.83 -3.85
C PRO A 4 -14.59 20.22 -4.85
N ALA A 5 -13.55 20.93 -4.40
CA ALA A 5 -12.40 21.29 -5.23
C ALA A 5 -11.61 20.06 -5.71
N LEU A 6 -11.42 19.06 -4.83
CA LEU A 6 -10.78 17.79 -5.20
C LEU A 6 -11.66 17.02 -6.20
N ALA A 7 -12.97 16.95 -5.97
CA ALA A 7 -13.88 16.27 -6.87
C ALA A 7 -13.82 16.86 -8.28
N ALA A 8 -13.95 18.18 -8.42
CA ALA A 8 -13.85 18.88 -9.70
C ALA A 8 -12.50 18.63 -10.40
N ARG A 9 -11.39 18.57 -9.62
CA ARG A 9 -10.06 18.32 -10.19
C ARG A 9 -9.91 16.87 -10.69
N VAL A 10 -10.45 15.87 -9.95
CA VAL A 10 -10.45 14.46 -10.38
C VAL A 10 -11.25 14.27 -11.66
N GLU A 11 -12.43 14.89 -11.78
CA GLU A 11 -13.23 14.85 -13.00
C GLU A 11 -12.50 15.50 -14.19
N ALA A 12 -11.78 16.61 -13.96
CA ALA A 12 -10.97 17.24 -15.00
C ALA A 12 -9.82 16.31 -15.45
N LEU A 13 -9.09 15.70 -14.47
CA LEU A 13 -8.04 14.73 -14.76
C LEU A 13 -8.54 13.57 -15.63
N GLY A 14 -9.73 13.03 -15.32
CA GLY A 14 -10.31 11.94 -16.09
C GLY A 14 -10.59 12.31 -17.55
N ARG A 15 -11.07 13.55 -17.79
CA ARG A 15 -11.27 14.07 -19.17
C ARG A 15 -9.96 14.30 -19.91
N GLU A 16 -8.93 14.78 -19.20
CA GLU A 16 -7.61 15.12 -19.76
C GLU A 16 -6.75 13.88 -20.00
N ASN A 17 -6.91 12.82 -19.16
CA ASN A 17 -6.02 11.67 -19.09
C ASN A 17 -6.82 10.35 -18.95
N THR A 18 -7.68 10.03 -19.92
CA THR A 18 -8.44 8.78 -19.89
C THR A 18 -7.51 7.57 -19.72
N GLY A 19 -7.77 6.74 -18.70
CA GLY A 19 -6.91 5.61 -18.33
C GLY A 19 -5.64 6.00 -17.55
N GLY A 20 -5.47 7.27 -17.18
CA GLY A 20 -4.38 7.71 -16.32
C GLY A 20 -4.45 7.04 -14.94
N VAL A 21 -3.28 6.71 -14.37
CA VAL A 21 -3.16 5.99 -13.11
C VAL A 21 -3.48 6.91 -11.94
N ALA A 22 -4.41 6.48 -11.08
CA ALA A 22 -4.62 7.00 -9.74
C ALA A 22 -4.02 6.01 -8.74
N ALA A 23 -2.83 6.29 -8.21
CA ALA A 23 -2.12 5.40 -7.31
C ALA A 23 -2.50 5.69 -5.85
N PHE A 24 -2.78 4.64 -5.10
CA PHE A 24 -3.11 4.68 -3.69
C PHE A 24 -2.11 3.85 -2.91
N ASP A 25 -1.53 4.43 -1.87
CA ASP A 25 -0.91 3.65 -0.83
C ASP A 25 -1.98 2.85 -0.07
N ALA A 26 -1.57 1.84 0.70
CA ALA A 26 -2.48 0.94 1.40
C ALA A 26 -2.59 1.25 2.89
N ASP A 27 -1.51 1.02 3.62
CA ASP A 27 -1.45 1.05 5.08
C ASP A 27 -1.43 2.51 5.59
N GLY A 28 -2.36 2.88 6.47
CA GLY A 28 -2.57 4.29 6.83
C GLY A 28 -3.41 5.09 5.82
N THR A 29 -3.60 4.58 4.62
CA THR A 29 -4.30 5.25 3.51
C THR A 29 -5.66 4.61 3.21
N LEU A 30 -5.70 3.38 2.67
CA LEU A 30 -6.96 2.66 2.36
C LEU A 30 -7.67 2.17 3.62
N TRP A 31 -6.89 1.82 4.60
CA TRP A 31 -7.31 1.39 5.93
C TRP A 31 -6.39 1.98 6.99
N ARG A 32 -6.92 2.09 8.21
CA ARG A 32 -6.13 2.47 9.38
C ARG A 32 -5.25 1.29 9.80
N GLU A 33 -4.10 1.57 10.38
CA GLU A 33 -3.10 0.59 10.79
C GLU A 33 -2.42 -0.10 9.59
N ASP A 34 -1.48 -0.99 9.88
CA ASP A 34 -0.66 -1.71 8.90
C ASP A 34 -1.11 -3.16 8.77
N VAL A 35 -1.63 -3.55 7.59
CA VAL A 35 -2.09 -4.91 7.34
C VAL A 35 -0.94 -5.89 7.20
N GLY A 36 0.20 -5.44 6.68
CA GLY A 36 1.41 -6.26 6.52
C GLY A 36 2.00 -6.67 7.85
N GLU A 37 2.15 -5.71 8.78
CA GLU A 37 2.59 -5.99 10.15
C GLU A 37 1.60 -6.87 10.90
N ALA A 38 0.31 -6.55 10.82
CA ALA A 38 -0.72 -7.34 11.49
C ALA A 38 -0.75 -8.79 10.97
N PHE A 39 -0.58 -8.99 9.66
CA PHE A 39 -0.51 -10.32 9.08
C PHE A 39 0.77 -11.05 9.45
N LEU A 40 1.93 -10.38 9.49
CA LEU A 40 3.17 -10.99 9.97
C LEU A 40 3.01 -11.47 11.42
N ARG A 41 2.47 -10.65 12.32
CA ARG A 41 2.17 -11.06 13.71
C ARG A 41 1.24 -12.28 13.76
N HIS A 42 0.25 -12.31 12.89
CA HIS A 42 -0.68 -13.43 12.76
C HIS A 42 0.07 -14.73 12.35
N LEU A 43 0.91 -14.68 11.31
CA LEU A 43 1.71 -15.84 10.88
C LEU A 43 2.68 -16.34 11.95
N VAL A 44 3.27 -15.42 12.71
CA VAL A 44 4.12 -15.76 13.88
C VAL A 44 3.27 -16.46 14.94
N SER A 45 2.08 -15.97 15.24
CA SER A 45 1.18 -16.59 16.24
C SER A 45 0.72 -18.00 15.85
N LEU A 46 0.58 -18.28 14.56
CA LEU A 46 0.29 -19.61 14.02
C LEU A 46 1.53 -20.51 14.01
N GLY A 47 2.71 -19.97 14.29
CA GLY A 47 3.97 -20.70 14.23
C GLY A 47 4.42 -21.04 12.78
N TRP A 48 3.87 -20.35 11.79
CA TRP A 48 4.24 -20.54 10.38
C TRP A 48 5.55 -19.85 10.02
N VAL A 49 5.82 -18.73 10.67
CA VAL A 49 7.08 -17.99 10.55
C VAL A 49 7.90 -18.21 11.81
N ARG A 50 9.12 -18.72 11.65
CA ARG A 50 10.07 -18.98 12.74
C ARG A 50 11.47 -18.66 12.27
N LEU A 51 12.31 -18.19 13.19
CA LEU A 51 13.74 -18.02 12.93
C LEU A 51 14.53 -19.23 13.45
N PRO A 52 15.64 -19.61 12.77
CA PRO A 52 16.43 -20.79 13.15
C PRO A 52 17.03 -20.71 14.54
N ASP A 53 17.32 -19.51 15.03
CA ASP A 53 17.87 -19.24 16.37
C ASP A 53 16.81 -19.17 17.46
N GLY A 54 15.52 -19.32 17.12
CA GLY A 54 14.41 -19.27 18.05
C GLY A 54 14.02 -17.86 18.49
N SER A 55 14.65 -16.82 17.97
CA SER A 55 14.26 -15.44 18.24
C SER A 55 12.88 -15.10 17.64
N ASP A 56 12.23 -14.06 18.18
CA ASP A 56 10.93 -13.61 17.69
C ASP A 56 11.08 -12.96 16.31
N PRO A 57 10.41 -13.50 15.26
CA PRO A 57 10.50 -12.96 13.91
C PRO A 57 9.97 -11.54 13.78
N TYR A 58 8.94 -11.18 14.56
CA TYR A 58 8.39 -9.83 14.52
C TYR A 58 9.36 -8.81 15.11
N GLN A 59 10.00 -9.12 16.23
CA GLN A 59 11.06 -8.26 16.79
C GLN A 59 12.28 -8.15 15.86
N ALA A 60 12.59 -9.23 15.12
CA ALA A 60 13.64 -9.17 14.11
C ALA A 60 13.26 -8.21 12.97
N TYR A 61 12.02 -8.26 12.51
CA TYR A 61 11.47 -7.32 11.53
C TYR A 61 11.55 -5.87 12.02
N GLU A 62 11.12 -5.57 13.25
CA GLU A 62 11.18 -4.21 13.81
C GLU A 62 12.62 -3.67 13.82
N ARG A 63 13.59 -4.50 14.23
CA ARG A 63 15.02 -4.10 14.20
C ARG A 63 15.52 -3.77 12.78
N GLU A 64 15.07 -4.52 11.77
CA GLU A 64 15.44 -4.23 10.38
C GLU A 64 14.79 -2.93 9.89
N VAL A 65 13.53 -2.67 10.24
CA VAL A 65 12.82 -1.41 9.92
C VAL A 65 13.50 -0.20 10.59
N ASP A 66 13.91 -0.33 11.84
CA ASP A 66 14.61 0.73 12.58
C ASP A 66 15.97 1.06 11.95
N ARG A 67 16.66 0.04 11.42
CA ARG A 67 17.94 0.21 10.74
C ARG A 67 17.78 0.83 9.33
N ASP A 68 16.89 0.30 8.55
CA ASP A 68 16.54 0.72 7.21
C ASP A 68 15.15 0.22 6.82
N ARG A 69 14.23 1.14 6.55
CA ARG A 69 12.82 0.82 6.31
C ARG A 69 12.60 -0.06 5.09
N GLU A 70 13.29 0.24 3.98
CA GLU A 70 13.14 -0.54 2.75
C GLU A 70 13.58 -1.99 2.96
N SER A 71 14.76 -2.16 3.57
CA SER A 71 15.26 -3.49 3.96
C SER A 71 14.33 -4.22 4.92
N GLY A 72 13.75 -3.51 5.89
CA GLY A 72 12.81 -4.07 6.87
C GLY A 72 11.52 -4.56 6.22
N TYR A 73 10.90 -3.77 5.35
CA TYR A 73 9.70 -4.19 4.64
C TYR A 73 9.99 -5.38 3.71
N ALA A 74 11.13 -5.35 3.01
CA ALA A 74 11.58 -6.50 2.22
C ALA A 74 11.85 -7.74 3.09
N TYR A 75 12.35 -7.55 4.32
CA TYR A 75 12.57 -8.65 5.26
C TYR A 75 11.26 -9.32 5.68
N ALA A 76 10.19 -8.58 5.92
CA ALA A 76 8.86 -9.16 6.20
C ALA A 76 8.38 -10.09 5.08
N ALA A 77 8.61 -9.70 3.81
CA ALA A 77 8.29 -10.56 2.67
C ALA A 77 9.20 -11.82 2.62
N LYS A 78 10.50 -11.70 2.93
CA LYS A 78 11.44 -12.84 3.00
C LYS A 78 11.09 -13.84 4.09
N LEU A 79 10.48 -13.41 5.19
CA LEU A 79 10.04 -14.30 6.27
C LEU A 79 8.96 -15.30 5.83
N GLN A 80 8.33 -15.10 4.68
CA GLN A 80 7.37 -16.04 4.08
C GLN A 80 8.05 -17.22 3.36
N ALA A 81 9.39 -17.25 3.28
CA ALA A 81 10.14 -18.29 2.58
C ALA A 81 9.84 -19.69 3.11
N GLY A 82 9.62 -20.64 2.19
CA GLY A 82 9.26 -22.02 2.49
C GLY A 82 7.76 -22.27 2.62
N LEU A 83 6.92 -21.25 2.79
CA LEU A 83 5.46 -21.37 2.83
C LEU A 83 4.93 -21.69 1.42
N GLU A 84 3.92 -22.56 1.36
CA GLU A 84 3.23 -22.88 0.10
C GLU A 84 2.35 -21.69 -0.31
N VAL A 85 2.38 -21.34 -1.61
CA VAL A 85 1.68 -20.19 -2.15
C VAL A 85 0.18 -20.26 -1.87
N ALA A 86 -0.47 -21.38 -2.22
CA ALA A 86 -1.91 -21.55 -2.03
C ALA A 86 -2.31 -21.44 -0.54
N LEU A 87 -1.52 -22.04 0.35
CA LEU A 87 -1.80 -22.01 1.79
C LEU A 87 -1.70 -20.58 2.36
N LEU A 88 -0.66 -19.85 1.96
CA LEU A 88 -0.48 -18.45 2.43
C LEU A 88 -1.54 -17.52 1.85
N GLU A 89 -1.89 -17.67 0.57
CA GLU A 89 -2.95 -16.87 -0.05
C GLU A 89 -4.33 -17.12 0.58
N ASP A 90 -4.66 -18.37 0.89
CA ASP A 90 -5.89 -18.72 1.60
C ASP A 90 -5.92 -18.11 3.01
N GLU A 91 -4.80 -18.14 3.73
CA GLU A 91 -4.72 -17.55 5.06
C GLU A 91 -4.79 -16.01 5.00
N ALA A 92 -4.10 -15.40 4.05
CA ALA A 92 -4.17 -13.96 3.82
C ALA A 92 -5.62 -13.53 3.52
N ALA A 93 -6.37 -14.30 2.74
CA ALA A 93 -7.77 -14.02 2.44
C ALA A 93 -8.65 -14.11 3.69
N ARG A 94 -8.49 -15.16 4.53
CA ARG A 94 -9.21 -15.31 5.80
C ARG A 94 -8.92 -14.16 6.76
N PHE A 95 -7.63 -13.83 6.91
CA PHE A 95 -7.18 -12.74 7.76
C PHE A 95 -7.75 -11.40 7.30
N ALA A 96 -7.54 -11.05 6.03
CA ALA A 96 -8.00 -9.79 5.45
C ALA A 96 -9.51 -9.60 5.58
N ALA A 97 -10.31 -10.65 5.38
CA ALA A 97 -11.78 -10.62 5.46
C ALA A 97 -12.30 -10.14 6.82
N SER A 98 -11.58 -10.44 7.91
CA SER A 98 -11.94 -9.98 9.26
C SER A 98 -11.26 -8.66 9.63
N TRP A 99 -10.03 -8.43 9.16
CA TRP A 99 -9.21 -7.31 9.58
C TRP A 99 -9.54 -5.99 8.85
N VAL A 100 -9.73 -6.03 7.51
CA VAL A 100 -9.87 -4.85 6.66
C VAL A 100 -11.20 -4.11 6.87
N PRO A 101 -12.40 -4.76 6.89
CA PRO A 101 -13.68 -4.05 6.85
C PRO A 101 -13.86 -3.00 7.95
N PRO A 102 -13.52 -3.24 9.24
CA PRO A 102 -13.71 -2.24 10.29
C PRO A 102 -12.67 -1.11 10.26
N ARG A 103 -11.64 -1.22 9.43
CA ARG A 103 -10.51 -0.27 9.35
C ARG A 103 -10.53 0.62 8.11
N ARG A 104 -11.42 0.36 7.15
CA ARG A 104 -11.48 1.13 5.89
C ARG A 104 -11.63 2.62 6.14
N VAL A 105 -10.94 3.43 5.33
CA VAL A 105 -11.02 4.89 5.34
C VAL A 105 -12.05 5.35 4.31
N GLY A 106 -13.24 5.76 4.79
CA GLY A 106 -14.40 6.07 3.94
C GLY A 106 -14.12 7.18 2.90
N ALA A 107 -13.40 8.23 3.29
CA ALA A 107 -13.05 9.31 2.37
C ALA A 107 -12.18 8.82 1.20
N VAL A 108 -11.20 7.94 1.47
CA VAL A 108 -10.33 7.38 0.43
C VAL A 108 -11.08 6.40 -0.47
N GLN A 109 -12.03 5.63 0.09
CA GLN A 109 -12.94 4.81 -0.72
C GLN A 109 -13.75 5.67 -1.69
N GLY A 110 -14.32 6.77 -1.22
CA GLY A 110 -15.04 7.71 -2.07
C GLY A 110 -14.15 8.33 -3.16
N LEU A 111 -12.89 8.64 -2.85
CA LEU A 111 -11.93 9.15 -3.84
C LEU A 111 -11.62 8.08 -4.91
N ARG A 112 -11.37 6.83 -4.51
CA ARG A 112 -11.18 5.72 -5.44
C ARG A 112 -12.36 5.58 -6.41
N GLU A 113 -13.59 5.55 -5.86
CA GLU A 113 -14.80 5.46 -6.69
C GLU A 113 -14.97 6.64 -7.64
N LEU A 114 -14.63 7.85 -7.19
CA LEU A 114 -14.66 9.03 -8.02
C LEU A 114 -13.65 8.94 -9.17
N CYS A 115 -12.40 8.50 -8.88
CA CYS A 115 -11.39 8.28 -9.90
C CYS A 115 -11.88 7.31 -10.98
N GLU A 116 -12.45 6.16 -10.56
CA GLU A 116 -12.95 5.14 -11.46
C GLU A 116 -14.10 5.66 -12.34
N ARG A 117 -15.09 6.34 -11.74
CA ARG A 117 -16.21 6.96 -12.50
C ARG A 117 -15.74 8.06 -13.45
N SER A 118 -14.63 8.71 -13.15
CA SER A 118 -14.04 9.74 -14.00
C SER A 118 -13.17 9.18 -15.13
N GLY A 119 -13.03 7.84 -15.25
CA GLY A 119 -12.24 7.20 -16.28
C GLY A 119 -10.75 7.07 -15.97
N LEU A 120 -10.33 7.32 -14.72
CA LEU A 120 -9.00 7.01 -14.24
C LEU A 120 -8.87 5.53 -13.86
N ALA A 121 -7.65 5.05 -13.73
CA ALA A 121 -7.31 3.69 -13.38
C ALA A 121 -6.78 3.62 -11.93
N PRO A 122 -7.62 3.37 -10.90
CA PRO A 122 -7.15 3.20 -9.53
C PRO A 122 -6.22 1.99 -9.40
N MET A 123 -5.08 2.17 -8.73
CA MET A 123 -4.09 1.13 -8.43
C MET A 123 -3.62 1.23 -6.98
N VAL A 124 -3.35 0.09 -6.36
CA VAL A 124 -2.69 0.03 -5.04
C VAL A 124 -1.20 -0.18 -5.22
N VAL A 125 -0.40 0.57 -4.46
CA VAL A 125 1.06 0.40 -4.39
C VAL A 125 1.48 0.43 -2.92
N SER A 126 1.77 -0.72 -2.35
CA SER A 126 2.05 -0.90 -0.92
C SER A 126 3.48 -1.40 -0.67
N ALA A 127 4.05 -1.03 0.46
CA ALA A 127 5.29 -1.60 0.98
C ALA A 127 5.06 -2.90 1.79
N SER A 128 3.85 -3.41 1.82
CA SER A 128 3.52 -4.72 2.40
C SER A 128 3.78 -5.85 1.40
N ALA A 129 3.99 -7.06 1.92
CA ALA A 129 4.18 -8.26 1.10
C ALA A 129 2.98 -8.50 0.16
N LEU A 130 3.23 -8.83 -1.09
CA LEU A 130 2.19 -8.92 -2.12
C LEU A 130 1.02 -9.85 -1.77
N PRO A 131 1.20 -11.04 -1.14
CA PRO A 131 0.06 -11.92 -0.83
C PRO A 131 -1.03 -11.26 0.01
N ILE A 132 -0.65 -10.53 1.06
CA ILE A 132 -1.64 -9.83 1.91
C ILE A 132 -2.24 -8.61 1.20
N VAL A 133 -1.49 -7.90 0.37
CA VAL A 133 -2.02 -6.80 -0.46
C VAL A 133 -3.08 -7.31 -1.42
N LEU A 134 -2.81 -8.44 -2.11
CA LEU A 134 -3.76 -9.09 -3.04
C LEU A 134 -5.02 -9.61 -2.34
N ALA A 135 -4.94 -9.94 -1.06
CA ALA A 135 -6.10 -10.35 -0.26
C ALA A 135 -6.90 -9.15 0.27
N ALA A 136 -6.22 -8.09 0.68
CA ALA A 136 -6.83 -6.93 1.34
C ALA A 136 -7.44 -5.92 0.35
N ALA A 137 -6.75 -5.60 -0.74
CA ALA A 137 -7.15 -4.56 -1.68
C ALA A 137 -8.53 -4.80 -2.35
N PRO A 138 -8.96 -6.03 -2.69
CA PRO A 138 -10.31 -6.28 -3.18
C PRO A 138 -11.41 -5.89 -2.20
N LEU A 139 -11.17 -5.96 -0.89
CA LEU A 139 -12.10 -5.52 0.14
C LEU A 139 -12.23 -3.99 0.21
N ALA A 140 -11.31 -3.27 -0.42
CA ALA A 140 -11.33 -1.82 -0.63
C ALA A 140 -11.72 -1.46 -2.10
N GLY A 141 -12.21 -2.41 -2.89
CA GLY A 141 -12.73 -2.20 -4.24
C GLY A 141 -11.69 -2.14 -5.35
N PHE A 142 -10.47 -2.62 -5.14
CA PHE A 142 -9.46 -2.73 -6.19
C PHE A 142 -9.40 -4.13 -6.78
N SER A 143 -9.17 -4.26 -8.08
CA SER A 143 -8.92 -5.56 -8.69
C SER A 143 -7.47 -6.02 -8.41
N ARG A 144 -7.28 -7.33 -8.31
CA ARG A 144 -5.95 -7.92 -7.98
C ARG A 144 -4.86 -7.51 -8.98
N GLU A 145 -5.19 -7.38 -10.26
CA GLU A 145 -4.27 -7.00 -11.32
C GLU A 145 -3.72 -5.57 -11.15
N ARG A 146 -4.46 -4.74 -10.42
CA ARG A 146 -4.12 -3.35 -10.13
C ARG A 146 -3.44 -3.16 -8.77
N CYS A 147 -2.94 -4.24 -8.19
CA CYS A 147 -2.21 -4.19 -6.93
C CYS A 147 -0.72 -4.42 -7.15
N ARG A 148 0.07 -3.67 -6.40
CA ARG A 148 1.52 -3.83 -6.30
C ARG A 148 1.88 -3.90 -4.83
N GLY A 149 2.77 -4.83 -4.50
CA GLY A 149 3.34 -5.04 -3.16
C GLY A 149 4.76 -5.58 -3.31
N ILE A 150 5.43 -5.84 -2.20
CA ILE A 150 6.76 -6.45 -2.23
C ILE A 150 6.62 -7.92 -2.61
N GLU A 151 7.27 -8.30 -3.70
CA GLU A 151 7.26 -9.65 -4.23
C GLU A 151 8.52 -10.42 -3.83
N VAL A 152 8.37 -11.71 -3.60
CA VAL A 152 9.48 -12.67 -3.56
C VAL A 152 9.27 -13.74 -4.62
N ARG A 153 10.37 -14.31 -5.13
CA ARG A 153 10.29 -15.38 -6.14
C ARG A 153 9.59 -16.60 -5.58
N ILE A 154 8.86 -17.26 -6.47
CA ILE A 154 8.22 -18.56 -6.21
C ILE A 154 9.00 -19.65 -6.94
N ARG A 155 9.31 -20.74 -6.23
CA ARG A 155 9.93 -21.94 -6.80
C ARG A 155 9.25 -23.18 -6.24
N GLY A 156 8.82 -24.08 -7.11
CA GLY A 156 8.15 -25.32 -6.71
C GLY A 156 6.87 -25.10 -5.89
N GLY A 157 6.11 -24.04 -6.17
CA GLY A 157 4.89 -23.71 -5.44
C GLY A 157 5.10 -23.09 -4.05
N LYS A 158 6.34 -22.71 -3.71
CA LYS A 158 6.70 -22.09 -2.42
C LYS A 158 7.37 -20.76 -2.61
N PHE A 159 7.13 -19.85 -1.66
CA PHE A 159 7.83 -18.57 -1.57
C PHE A 159 9.32 -18.81 -1.25
N THR A 160 10.19 -17.98 -1.82
CA THR A 160 11.62 -17.96 -1.50
C THR A 160 11.98 -16.70 -0.73
N SER A 161 13.22 -16.55 -0.30
CA SER A 161 13.75 -15.31 0.28
C SER A 161 14.31 -14.33 -0.76
N GLU A 162 14.16 -14.62 -2.07
CA GLU A 162 14.65 -13.75 -3.15
C GLU A 162 13.61 -12.69 -3.47
N VAL A 163 13.89 -11.44 -3.11
CA VAL A 163 13.04 -10.29 -3.43
C VAL A 163 13.09 -10.01 -4.93
N VAL A 164 11.95 -9.68 -5.50
CA VAL A 164 11.82 -9.21 -6.88
C VAL A 164 11.83 -7.68 -6.87
N GLU A 165 12.84 -7.09 -7.50
CA GLU A 165 12.93 -5.64 -7.61
C GLU A 165 11.92 -5.07 -8.65
N PRO A 166 11.41 -3.86 -8.42
CA PRO A 166 11.75 -2.95 -7.31
C PRO A 166 10.96 -3.26 -6.03
N VAL A 167 11.57 -3.00 -4.86
CA VAL A 167 10.83 -2.94 -3.60
C VAL A 167 9.87 -1.75 -3.66
N SER A 168 8.57 -1.96 -3.45
CA SER A 168 7.51 -0.94 -3.60
C SER A 168 7.44 0.02 -2.40
N TYR A 169 8.59 0.65 -2.07
CA TYR A 169 8.75 1.67 -1.05
C TYR A 169 9.41 2.91 -1.64
N ALA A 170 9.06 4.10 -1.19
CA ALA A 170 9.59 5.39 -1.65
C ALA A 170 9.63 5.51 -3.20
N GLU A 171 10.80 5.71 -3.81
CA GLU A 171 10.97 5.74 -5.27
C GLU A 171 10.59 4.43 -5.94
N GLY A 172 10.71 3.31 -5.24
CA GLY A 172 10.29 1.99 -5.70
C GLY A 172 8.79 1.92 -6.01
N LYS A 173 7.93 2.73 -5.35
CA LYS A 173 6.50 2.83 -5.68
C LYS A 173 6.29 3.35 -7.10
N ILE A 174 7.06 4.35 -7.53
CA ILE A 174 7.00 4.86 -8.92
C ILE A 174 7.49 3.78 -9.89
N ALA A 175 8.57 3.08 -9.53
CA ALA A 175 9.11 2.00 -10.36
C ALA A 175 8.12 0.85 -10.53
N ALA A 176 7.36 0.49 -9.48
CA ALA A 176 6.32 -0.54 -9.51
C ALA A 176 5.11 -0.17 -10.39
N LEU A 177 4.92 1.11 -10.70
CA LEU A 177 3.87 1.60 -11.60
C LEU A 177 4.28 1.64 -13.07
N ARG A 178 5.54 1.32 -13.41
CA ARG A 178 6.01 1.37 -14.81
C ARG A 178 5.16 0.47 -15.71
N GLY A 179 4.76 1.03 -16.84
CA GLY A 179 3.92 0.34 -17.82
C GLY A 179 2.42 0.36 -17.53
N ALA A 180 1.99 0.88 -16.37
CA ALA A 180 0.56 0.97 -16.05
C ALA A 180 -0.14 2.19 -16.69
N GLY A 181 0.62 3.19 -17.11
CA GLY A 181 0.12 4.45 -17.66
C GLY A 181 0.72 5.68 -16.94
N PRO A 182 0.35 6.89 -17.36
CA PRO A 182 0.81 8.11 -16.70
C PRO A 182 0.21 8.22 -15.30
N LEU A 183 1.07 8.51 -14.30
CA LEU A 183 0.64 8.77 -12.93
C LEU A 183 0.02 10.17 -12.85
N VAL A 184 -1.30 10.25 -12.69
CA VAL A 184 -2.03 11.53 -12.69
C VAL A 184 -2.53 11.91 -11.30
N LEU A 185 -2.82 10.93 -10.44
CA LEU A 185 -3.19 11.16 -9.04
C LEU A 185 -2.41 10.21 -8.13
N ALA A 186 -1.97 10.71 -6.99
CA ALA A 186 -1.40 9.88 -5.92
C ALA A 186 -2.06 10.21 -4.59
N CYS A 187 -2.31 9.18 -3.77
CA CYS A 187 -2.90 9.27 -2.44
C CYS A 187 -2.06 8.45 -1.46
N GLY A 188 -1.61 9.06 -0.35
CA GLY A 188 -0.75 8.40 0.63
C GLY A 188 -0.66 9.18 1.95
N ASP A 189 -0.17 8.53 3.01
CA ASP A 189 -0.10 9.07 4.37
C ASP A 189 1.33 9.23 4.91
N SER A 190 2.34 8.66 4.24
CA SER A 190 3.72 8.58 4.74
C SER A 190 4.66 9.57 4.03
N TYR A 191 5.37 10.40 4.81
CA TYR A 191 6.42 11.25 4.27
C TYR A 191 7.59 10.44 3.68
N THR A 192 7.98 9.36 4.34
CA THR A 192 9.12 8.54 3.90
C THR A 192 8.76 7.53 2.83
N GLY A 193 7.53 7.00 2.87
CA GLY A 193 7.08 5.95 1.95
C GLY A 193 6.42 6.47 0.67
N ASP A 194 5.74 7.63 0.73
CA ASP A 194 4.86 8.08 -0.35
C ASP A 194 5.30 9.38 -1.02
N LEU A 195 6.25 10.12 -0.41
CA LEU A 195 6.62 11.45 -0.88
C LEU A 195 6.98 11.46 -2.38
N ALA A 196 7.77 10.51 -2.82
CA ALA A 196 8.20 10.42 -4.22
C ALA A 196 6.98 10.25 -5.16
N MET A 197 6.05 9.35 -4.80
CA MET A 197 4.84 9.09 -5.57
C MET A 197 3.90 10.31 -5.57
N LEU A 198 3.71 10.95 -4.42
CA LEU A 198 2.90 12.17 -4.29
C LEU A 198 3.48 13.32 -5.12
N GLN A 199 4.80 13.49 -5.12
CA GLN A 199 5.47 14.54 -5.90
C GLN A 199 5.44 14.28 -7.41
N ALA A 200 5.42 13.04 -7.83
CA ALA A 200 5.41 12.67 -9.25
C ALA A 200 4.02 12.80 -9.90
N ALA A 201 2.95 12.83 -9.12
CA ALA A 201 1.58 12.94 -9.63
C ALA A 201 1.20 14.39 -9.98
N GLN A 202 0.27 14.56 -10.92
CA GLN A 202 -0.32 15.87 -11.23
C GLN A 202 -1.20 16.39 -10.08
N VAL A 203 -1.86 15.48 -9.34
CA VAL A 203 -2.64 15.76 -8.15
C VAL A 203 -2.20 14.84 -7.03
N ALA A 204 -1.80 15.43 -5.91
CA ALA A 204 -1.44 14.69 -4.71
C ALA A 204 -2.49 14.88 -3.62
N VAL A 205 -2.78 13.80 -2.91
CA VAL A 205 -3.72 13.76 -1.79
C VAL A 205 -3.01 13.15 -0.58
N ALA A 206 -2.75 13.96 0.44
CA ALA A 206 -2.20 13.49 1.70
C ALA A 206 -3.33 13.02 2.62
N VAL A 207 -3.21 11.85 3.21
CA VAL A 207 -4.21 11.28 4.13
C VAL A 207 -3.79 11.53 5.56
N ALA A 208 -4.66 12.20 6.32
CA ALA A 208 -4.54 12.49 7.75
C ALA A 208 -3.13 12.81 8.26
N PRO A 209 -2.37 13.68 7.58
CA PRO A 209 -1.02 13.99 8.04
C PRO A 209 -1.08 14.62 9.44
N ALA A 210 -0.31 14.07 10.39
CA ALA A 210 -0.24 14.64 11.73
C ALA A 210 0.16 16.11 11.69
N SER A 211 -0.48 16.93 12.53
CA SER A 211 -0.17 18.37 12.60
C SER A 211 1.32 18.59 12.90
N GLY A 212 1.97 19.45 12.12
CA GLY A 212 3.41 19.71 12.26
C GLY A 212 4.33 18.62 11.70
N SER A 213 3.79 17.54 11.13
CA SER A 213 4.60 16.50 10.50
C SER A 213 5.25 17.00 9.20
N PRO A 214 6.37 16.35 8.75
CA PRO A 214 6.96 16.67 7.46
C PRO A 214 5.99 16.54 6.28
N LEU A 215 5.07 15.57 6.29
CA LEU A 215 4.06 15.42 5.26
C LEU A 215 3.05 16.59 5.27
N ALA A 216 2.60 17.03 6.46
CA ALA A 216 1.72 18.21 6.58
C ALA A 216 2.39 19.47 6.05
N ALA A 217 3.66 19.68 6.36
CA ALA A 217 4.43 20.83 5.88
C ALA A 217 4.58 20.80 4.34
N GLU A 218 4.88 19.63 3.77
CA GLU A 218 5.01 19.48 2.32
C GLU A 218 3.66 19.63 1.60
N ALA A 219 2.58 19.08 2.16
CA ALA A 219 1.23 19.25 1.64
C ALA A 219 0.81 20.75 1.61
N ALA A 220 1.07 21.47 2.69
CA ALA A 220 0.80 22.91 2.75
C ALA A 220 1.64 23.70 1.73
N LYS A 221 2.95 23.46 1.67
CA LYS A 221 3.88 24.10 0.73
C LYS A 221 3.50 23.91 -0.73
N ARG A 222 3.00 22.73 -1.09
CA ARG A 222 2.63 22.38 -2.47
C ARG A 222 1.14 22.52 -2.77
N SER A 223 0.34 22.99 -1.79
CA SER A 223 -1.11 23.08 -1.92
C SER A 223 -1.77 21.74 -2.31
N TRP A 224 -1.28 20.63 -1.74
CA TRP A 224 -1.88 19.33 -1.91
C TRP A 224 -3.23 19.24 -1.21
N PHE A 225 -4.09 18.40 -1.72
CA PHE A 225 -5.33 18.08 -1.02
C PHE A 225 -5.04 17.24 0.22
N VAL A 226 -5.89 17.39 1.24
CA VAL A 226 -5.81 16.60 2.47
C VAL A 226 -7.16 15.94 2.70
N LEU A 227 -7.13 14.64 3.00
CA LEU A 227 -8.30 13.87 3.44
C LEU A 227 -8.11 13.43 4.89
N ASP A 228 -9.20 13.38 5.65
CA ASP A 228 -9.22 12.86 7.01
C ASP A 228 -9.50 11.34 6.99
N GLN A 229 -8.84 10.60 7.87
CA GLN A 229 -9.13 9.17 8.10
C GLN A 229 -10.46 8.92 8.84
N GLN A 230 -10.99 9.93 9.52
CA GLN A 230 -12.19 9.79 10.35
C GLN A 230 -13.50 10.10 9.60
N SER A 231 -13.42 10.57 8.38
CA SER A 231 -14.60 10.98 7.57
C SER A 231 -15.07 9.90 6.60
#